data_2e0e919b0525083d84cf08ef541d524c
#
_entry.id   2e0e919b0525083d84cf08ef541d524c
#
_cell.length_a   1.000
_cell.length_b   1.000
_cell.length_c   1.000
_cell.angle_alpha   90.00
_cell.angle_beta   90.00
_cell.angle_gamma   90.00
#
_symmetry.space_group_name_H-M   'P 1'
#
loop_
_entity.id
_entity.type
_entity.pdbx_description
1 polymer ?
#
loop_
_entity_poly.entity_id
_entity_poly.type
_entity_poly.pdbx_seq_one_letter_code
_entity_poly.pdbx_strand_id
1 'polypeptide(L)'
;MSTKCIGTFNYFDLVTARYTIIDPQQIYKTLNKGGQIIIRGVDKLDCWSLKRMFKRGQAYHDVKPISLIDYEAIMDAGFKEVELIPLHVIEYYKTKEDLYALLVKTPILDDFSEESFNEYERKPIDKETFEKYVKQSTTEKGIKLIRRYYGIIGK
;
A
#
# COMPACT_ATOMS: atom_id res chain seq x y z
N MET A 1 -14.78 -12.27 -1.60
CA MET A 1 -15.98 -11.95 -2.40
C MET A 1 -15.56 -11.16 -3.62
N SER A 2 -15.66 -11.77 -4.78
CA SER A 2 -15.48 -11.04 -6.04
C SER A 2 -16.74 -10.21 -6.26
N THR A 3 -16.66 -8.91 -6.05
CA THR A 3 -17.71 -7.99 -6.46
C THR A 3 -17.67 -7.95 -7.98
N LYS A 4 -18.48 -8.77 -8.64
CA LYS A 4 -18.73 -8.60 -10.07
C LYS A 4 -19.31 -7.20 -10.23
N CYS A 5 -18.50 -6.25 -10.70
CA CYS A 5 -19.03 -5.01 -11.22
C CYS A 5 -19.94 -5.36 -12.41
N ILE A 6 -21.24 -5.37 -12.21
CA ILE A 6 -22.23 -5.37 -13.26
C ILE A 6 -22.17 -3.95 -13.87
N GLY A 7 -21.07 -3.67 -14.55
CA GLY A 7 -20.81 -2.36 -15.11
C GLY A 7 -21.30 -2.29 -16.56
N THR A 8 -21.97 -1.21 -16.87
CA THR A 8 -22.16 -0.75 -18.26
C THR A 8 -20.79 -0.51 -18.88
N PHE A 9 -20.56 -1.11 -20.04
CA PHE A 9 -19.34 -0.90 -20.84
C PHE A 9 -19.27 0.56 -21.30
N ASN A 10 -18.05 1.14 -21.29
CA ASN A 10 -17.78 2.50 -21.80
C ASN A 10 -18.66 3.57 -21.12
N TYR A 11 -18.58 3.70 -19.82
CA TYR A 11 -19.41 4.63 -19.07
C TYR A 11 -18.61 5.70 -18.32
N PHE A 12 -17.43 5.36 -17.80
CA PHE A 12 -16.65 6.26 -16.98
C PHE A 12 -15.49 6.88 -17.74
N ASP A 13 -15.19 8.14 -17.45
CA ASP A 13 -14.00 8.84 -17.96
C ASP A 13 -12.80 8.67 -17.04
N LEU A 14 -13.07 8.40 -15.76
CA LEU A 14 -12.05 8.21 -14.72
C LEU A 14 -12.52 7.17 -13.70
N VAL A 15 -11.63 6.24 -13.38
CA VAL A 15 -11.77 5.34 -12.23
C VAL A 15 -10.61 5.55 -11.29
N THR A 16 -10.89 5.73 -10.02
CA THR A 16 -9.87 5.84 -8.97
C THR A 16 -10.00 4.69 -7.97
N ALA A 17 -8.87 4.15 -7.53
CA ALA A 17 -8.83 3.15 -6.48
C ALA A 17 -7.73 3.50 -5.46
N ARG A 18 -8.06 3.38 -4.18
CA ARG A 18 -7.14 3.71 -3.10
C ARG A 18 -7.16 2.63 -2.04
N TYR A 19 -5.99 2.03 -1.79
CA TYR A 19 -5.80 0.99 -0.76
C TYR A 19 -6.79 -0.17 -0.88
N THR A 20 -7.01 -0.65 -2.11
CA THR A 20 -7.95 -1.74 -2.41
C THR A 20 -7.41 -2.60 -3.52
N ILE A 21 -7.90 -3.83 -3.59
CA ILE A 21 -7.65 -4.73 -4.71
C ILE A 21 -8.42 -4.20 -5.92
N ILE A 22 -7.79 -4.28 -7.08
CA ILE A 22 -8.34 -3.86 -8.36
C ILE A 22 -8.48 -5.05 -9.31
N ASP A 23 -9.43 -4.95 -10.24
CA ASP A 23 -9.51 -5.78 -11.43
C ASP A 23 -9.33 -4.88 -12.66
N PRO A 24 -8.08 -4.72 -13.15
CA PRO A 24 -7.79 -3.79 -14.23
C PRO A 24 -8.51 -4.11 -15.52
N GLN A 25 -8.78 -5.38 -15.80
CA GLN A 25 -9.50 -5.78 -17.02
C GLN A 25 -10.96 -5.34 -16.98
N GLN A 26 -11.62 -5.49 -15.83
CA GLN A 26 -13.00 -5.00 -15.68
C GLN A 26 -13.05 -3.47 -15.69
N ILE A 27 -12.11 -2.80 -15.03
CA ILE A 27 -12.01 -1.35 -15.05
C ILE A 27 -11.82 -0.84 -16.48
N TYR A 28 -10.91 -1.45 -17.25
CA TYR A 28 -10.67 -1.06 -18.65
C TYR A 28 -11.95 -1.12 -19.49
N LYS A 29 -12.77 -2.15 -19.32
CA LYS A 29 -14.04 -2.32 -20.03
C LYS A 29 -15.10 -1.29 -19.65
N THR A 30 -15.02 -0.72 -18.45
CA THR A 30 -15.98 0.30 -17.98
C THR A 30 -15.60 1.71 -18.38
N LEU A 31 -14.36 1.94 -18.80
CA LEU A 31 -13.86 3.24 -19.21
C LEU A 31 -14.27 3.59 -20.64
N ASN A 32 -14.61 4.86 -20.84
CA ASN A 32 -14.75 5.44 -22.16
C ASN A 32 -13.41 5.43 -22.91
N LYS A 33 -13.47 5.55 -24.24
CA LYS A 33 -12.26 5.71 -25.05
C LYS A 33 -11.47 6.94 -24.57
N GLY A 34 -10.21 6.74 -24.19
CA GLY A 34 -9.36 7.78 -23.59
C GLY A 34 -9.60 8.02 -22.09
N GLY A 35 -10.44 7.21 -21.47
CA GLY A 35 -10.62 7.21 -20.01
C GLY A 35 -9.36 6.79 -19.27
N GLN A 36 -9.29 7.12 -17.99
CA GLN A 36 -8.09 6.96 -17.17
C GLN A 36 -8.36 6.14 -15.90
N ILE A 37 -7.34 5.42 -15.46
CA ILE A 37 -7.29 4.80 -14.13
C ILE A 37 -6.23 5.51 -13.27
N ILE A 38 -6.56 5.79 -12.02
CA ILE A 38 -5.61 6.30 -11.01
C ILE A 38 -5.67 5.41 -9.79
N ILE A 39 -4.54 4.79 -9.48
CA ILE A 39 -4.37 3.90 -8.33
C ILE A 39 -3.46 4.55 -7.30
N ARG A 40 -3.77 4.38 -6.03
CA ARG A 40 -2.87 4.65 -4.92
C ARG A 40 -2.84 3.44 -3.99
N GLY A 41 -1.64 2.93 -3.74
CA GLY A 41 -1.40 1.79 -2.87
C GLY A 41 -0.26 2.04 -1.88
N VAL A 42 -0.12 1.11 -0.95
CA VAL A 42 0.98 1.07 0.02
C VAL A 42 2.13 0.27 -0.58
N ASP A 43 3.32 0.86 -0.62
CA ASP A 43 4.50 0.16 -1.12
C ASP A 43 4.97 -0.91 -0.13
N LYS A 44 5.53 -2.01 -0.63
CA LYS A 44 6.15 -3.07 0.18
C LYS A 44 7.14 -2.50 1.20
N LEU A 45 7.88 -1.47 0.81
CA LEU A 45 8.89 -0.84 1.65
C LEU A 45 8.33 0.27 2.57
N ASP A 46 7.00 0.40 2.67
CA ASP A 46 6.39 1.30 3.67
C ASP A 46 6.82 0.88 5.07
N CYS A 47 7.25 1.83 5.88
CA CYS A 47 7.76 1.60 7.24
C CYS A 47 8.87 0.54 7.31
N TRP A 48 9.70 0.41 6.27
CA TRP A 48 10.64 -0.69 6.13
C TRP A 48 11.61 -0.85 7.31
N SER A 49 12.17 0.24 7.84
CA SER A 49 13.05 0.20 9.00
C SER A 49 12.39 -0.38 10.25
N LEU A 50 11.11 -0.04 10.45
CA LEU A 50 10.28 -0.60 11.52
C LEU A 50 10.02 -2.09 11.28
N LYS A 51 9.50 -2.45 10.10
CA LYS A 51 9.21 -3.85 9.72
C LYS A 51 10.44 -4.74 9.82
N ARG A 52 11.60 -4.27 9.40
CA ARG A 52 12.86 -5.01 9.54
C ARG A 52 13.22 -5.31 11.00
N MET A 53 12.98 -4.37 11.89
CA MET A 53 13.28 -4.55 13.31
C MET A 53 12.36 -5.58 13.96
N PHE A 54 11.08 -5.57 13.59
CA PHE A 54 10.09 -6.56 14.03
C PHE A 54 10.15 -7.86 13.24
N LYS A 55 10.85 -7.90 12.11
CA LYS A 55 10.93 -9.04 11.17
C LYS A 55 9.57 -9.52 10.69
N ARG A 56 8.62 -8.60 10.56
CA ARG A 56 7.24 -8.86 10.14
C ARG A 56 6.55 -7.59 9.66
N GLY A 57 5.35 -7.73 9.15
CA GLY A 57 4.46 -6.64 8.77
C GLY A 57 3.90 -6.82 7.37
N GLN A 58 3.01 -5.93 7.01
CA GLN A 58 2.33 -5.91 5.71
C GLN A 58 3.33 -6.07 4.56
N ALA A 59 3.12 -7.07 3.69
CA ALA A 59 3.94 -7.40 2.54
C ALA A 59 5.43 -7.65 2.85
N TYR A 60 5.80 -7.89 4.12
CA TYR A 60 7.20 -8.07 4.51
C TYR A 60 7.85 -9.26 3.81
N HIS A 61 7.12 -10.35 3.66
CA HIS A 61 7.57 -11.60 3.04
C HIS A 61 7.28 -11.68 1.54
N ASP A 62 6.58 -10.70 0.95
CA ASP A 62 6.27 -10.71 -0.47
C ASP A 62 7.55 -10.65 -1.31
N VAL A 63 7.66 -11.50 -2.31
CA VAL A 63 8.80 -11.52 -3.22
C VAL A 63 8.72 -10.33 -4.17
N LYS A 64 7.54 -10.14 -4.80
CA LYS A 64 7.29 -9.08 -5.75
C LYS A 64 6.48 -7.95 -5.11
N PRO A 65 6.90 -6.69 -5.26
CA PRO A 65 6.09 -5.57 -4.78
C PRO A 65 4.74 -5.50 -5.46
N ILE A 66 3.68 -5.26 -4.71
CA ILE A 66 2.32 -5.11 -5.25
C ILE A 66 2.24 -3.99 -6.30
N SER A 67 3.05 -2.94 -6.16
CA SER A 67 3.15 -1.86 -7.15
C SER A 67 3.53 -2.34 -8.54
N LEU A 68 4.43 -3.33 -8.64
CA LEU A 68 4.80 -3.94 -9.91
C LEU A 68 3.73 -4.89 -10.42
N ILE A 69 3.07 -5.63 -9.54
CA ILE A 69 1.95 -6.52 -9.89
C ILE A 69 0.81 -5.69 -10.49
N ASP A 70 0.42 -4.62 -9.83
CA ASP A 70 -0.62 -3.71 -10.30
C ASP A 70 -0.22 -3.02 -11.61
N TYR A 71 1.02 -2.56 -11.72
CA TYR A 71 1.55 -1.93 -12.93
C TYR A 71 1.45 -2.86 -14.15
N GLU A 72 1.94 -4.08 -14.01
CA GLU A 72 1.89 -5.09 -15.07
C GLU A 72 0.44 -5.46 -15.42
N ALA A 73 -0.42 -5.67 -14.42
CA ALA A 73 -1.81 -6.00 -14.64
C ALA A 73 -2.59 -4.89 -15.37
N ILE A 74 -2.27 -3.63 -15.10
CA ILE A 74 -2.84 -2.47 -15.81
C ILE A 74 -2.36 -2.44 -17.27
N MET A 75 -1.08 -2.69 -17.52
CA MET A 75 -0.56 -2.81 -18.88
C MET A 75 -1.22 -3.97 -19.64
N ASP A 76 -1.32 -5.13 -19.02
CA ASP A 76 -1.93 -6.33 -19.62
C ASP A 76 -3.42 -6.15 -19.89
N ALA A 77 -4.10 -5.28 -19.15
CA ALA A 77 -5.51 -4.93 -19.39
C ALA A 77 -5.74 -4.11 -20.66
N GLY A 78 -4.69 -3.49 -21.23
CA GLY A 78 -4.75 -2.76 -22.49
C GLY A 78 -4.47 -1.26 -22.41
N PHE A 79 -4.17 -0.73 -21.21
CA PHE A 79 -3.71 0.66 -21.07
C PHE A 79 -2.35 0.82 -21.76
N LYS A 80 -2.20 1.86 -22.58
CA LYS A 80 -1.01 2.05 -23.43
C LYS A 80 0.03 2.96 -22.79
N GLU A 81 -0.43 3.92 -22.00
CA GLU A 81 0.41 4.86 -21.28
C GLU A 81 0.22 4.59 -19.80
N VAL A 82 1.17 3.88 -19.18
CA VAL A 82 1.11 3.54 -17.77
C VAL A 82 2.33 4.11 -17.06
N GLU A 83 2.11 4.89 -16.03
CA GLU A 83 3.15 5.52 -15.23
C GLU A 83 3.05 5.04 -13.78
N LEU A 84 4.18 4.55 -13.24
CA LEU A 84 4.33 4.18 -11.83
C LEU A 84 5.09 5.29 -11.11
N ILE A 85 4.47 5.87 -10.09
CA ILE A 85 4.97 7.03 -9.35
C ILE A 85 5.26 6.62 -7.90
N PRO A 86 6.52 6.61 -7.45
CA PRO A 86 6.84 6.41 -6.04
C PRO A 86 6.50 7.67 -5.23
N LEU A 87 5.89 7.46 -4.07
CA LEU A 87 5.49 8.53 -3.15
C LEU A 87 6.15 8.27 -1.79
N HIS A 88 7.03 9.18 -1.37
CA HIS A 88 7.73 9.08 -0.09
C HIS A 88 7.32 10.22 0.83
N VAL A 89 6.97 9.88 2.07
CA VAL A 89 6.61 10.83 3.11
C VAL A 89 7.40 10.53 4.37
N ILE A 90 7.95 11.55 5.01
CA ILE A 90 8.57 11.42 6.32
C ILE A 90 7.61 12.00 7.34
N GLU A 91 7.15 11.16 8.26
CA GLU A 91 6.32 11.54 9.40
C GLU A 91 7.18 11.62 10.67
N TYR A 92 6.81 12.54 11.56
CA TYR A 92 7.43 12.70 12.86
C TYR A 92 6.37 12.64 13.95
N TYR A 93 6.50 11.69 14.85
CA TYR A 93 5.58 11.51 15.98
C TYR A 93 6.16 12.19 17.21
N LYS A 94 5.36 13.03 17.87
CA LYS A 94 5.82 13.78 19.04
C LYS A 94 6.09 12.88 20.22
N THR A 95 5.26 11.85 20.40
CA THR A 95 5.35 10.90 21.51
C THR A 95 5.38 9.46 20.98
N LYS A 96 5.93 8.56 21.80
CA LYS A 96 5.89 7.13 21.48
C LYS A 96 4.47 6.57 21.56
N GLU A 97 3.62 7.15 22.37
CA GLU A 97 2.21 6.81 22.49
C GLU A 97 1.45 7.08 21.18
N ASP A 98 1.74 8.19 20.52
CA ASP A 98 1.17 8.53 19.21
C ASP A 98 1.58 7.52 18.14
N LEU A 99 2.87 7.16 18.10
CA LEU A 99 3.37 6.14 17.19
C LEU A 99 2.77 4.77 17.50
N TYR A 100 2.70 4.40 18.78
CA TYR A 100 2.09 3.14 19.20
C TYR A 100 0.62 3.05 18.78
N ALA A 101 -0.14 4.14 18.97
CA ALA A 101 -1.54 4.22 18.56
C ALA A 101 -1.71 4.03 17.04
N LEU A 102 -0.81 4.56 16.22
CA LEU A 102 -0.80 4.28 14.78
C LEU A 102 -0.64 2.79 14.51
N LEU A 103 0.35 2.15 15.14
CA LEU A 103 0.65 0.73 14.91
C LEU A 103 -0.46 -0.21 15.37
N VAL A 104 -1.19 0.16 16.41
CA VAL A 104 -2.37 -0.60 16.88
C VAL A 104 -3.56 -0.44 15.93
N LYS A 105 -3.72 0.76 15.35
CA LYS A 105 -4.88 1.09 14.49
C LYS A 105 -4.70 0.74 13.02
N THR A 106 -3.48 0.39 12.62
CA THR A 106 -3.15 0.10 11.21
C THR A 106 -2.49 -1.28 11.08
N PRO A 107 -2.55 -1.90 9.90
CA PRO A 107 -1.95 -3.21 9.67
C PRO A 107 -0.44 -3.17 9.36
N ILE A 108 0.26 -2.09 9.67
CA ILE A 108 1.69 -1.93 9.31
C ILE A 108 2.54 -3.10 9.80
N LEU A 109 2.32 -3.56 11.04
CA LEU A 109 3.06 -4.68 11.65
C LEU A 109 2.28 -6.00 11.64
N ASP A 110 1.13 -6.04 11.00
CA ASP A 110 0.37 -7.28 10.85
C ASP A 110 0.93 -8.09 9.69
N ASP A 111 1.16 -9.38 9.93
CA ASP A 111 1.62 -10.27 8.86
C ASP A 111 0.46 -10.59 7.92
N PHE A 112 0.56 -10.09 6.72
CA PHE A 112 -0.27 -10.51 5.61
C PHE A 112 0.42 -10.22 4.28
N SER A 113 0.10 -11.02 3.27
CA SER A 113 0.55 -10.79 1.91
C SER A 113 -0.38 -9.81 1.20
N GLU A 114 0.19 -8.85 0.49
CA GLU A 114 -0.57 -7.97 -0.41
C GLU A 114 -1.11 -8.75 -1.62
N GLU A 115 -0.50 -9.90 -1.95
CA GLU A 115 -0.95 -10.80 -3.01
C GLU A 115 -2.11 -11.70 -2.57
N SER A 116 -2.22 -11.95 -1.25
CA SER A 116 -3.25 -12.84 -0.69
C SER A 116 -3.70 -12.35 0.68
N PHE A 117 -4.98 -12.00 0.81
CA PHE A 117 -5.58 -11.62 2.09
C PHE A 117 -5.88 -12.81 3.01
N ASN A 118 -5.65 -14.04 2.58
CA ASN A 118 -5.95 -15.25 3.35
C ASN A 118 -4.93 -15.54 4.45
N GLU A 119 -3.81 -14.82 4.46
CA GLU A 119 -2.69 -15.03 5.38
C GLU A 119 -2.60 -13.93 6.46
N TYR A 120 -3.69 -13.21 6.69
CA TYR A 120 -3.71 -12.15 7.68
C TYR A 120 -3.58 -12.69 9.11
N GLU A 121 -2.54 -12.26 9.80
CA GLU A 121 -2.31 -12.58 11.20
C GLU A 121 -1.95 -11.31 11.99
N ARG A 122 -2.73 -11.03 13.01
CA ARG A 122 -2.45 -9.94 13.95
C ARG A 122 -1.73 -10.45 15.18
N LYS A 123 -0.53 -9.94 15.43
CA LYS A 123 0.30 -10.27 16.60
C LYS A 123 0.44 -9.07 17.54
N PRO A 124 0.55 -9.29 18.85
CA PRO A 124 0.90 -8.23 19.80
C PRO A 124 2.20 -7.53 19.41
N ILE A 125 2.28 -6.24 19.71
CA ILE A 125 3.49 -5.45 19.49
C ILE A 125 4.46 -5.72 20.64
N ASP A 126 5.65 -6.27 20.32
CA ASP A 126 6.70 -6.48 21.28
C ASP A 126 7.23 -5.16 21.82
N LYS A 127 7.12 -4.96 23.14
CA LYS A 127 7.45 -3.69 23.79
C LYS A 127 8.94 -3.38 23.72
N GLU A 128 9.80 -4.37 23.89
CA GLU A 128 11.24 -4.17 23.85
C GLU A 128 11.70 -3.72 22.46
N THR A 129 11.25 -4.39 21.43
CA THR A 129 11.52 -4.03 20.02
C THR A 129 10.99 -2.64 19.69
N PHE A 130 9.79 -2.31 20.17
CA PHE A 130 9.20 -0.98 19.99
C PHE A 130 10.05 0.12 20.65
N GLU A 131 10.43 -0.03 21.91
CA GLU A 131 11.28 0.95 22.61
C GLU A 131 12.66 1.10 21.94
N LYS A 132 13.22 0.02 21.43
CA LYS A 132 14.47 0.05 20.65
C LYS A 132 14.29 0.86 19.37
N TYR A 133 13.18 0.68 18.65
CA TYR A 133 12.88 1.48 17.47
C TYR A 133 12.76 2.96 17.80
N VAL A 134 11.98 3.30 18.83
CA VAL A 134 11.79 4.67 19.31
C VAL A 134 13.13 5.32 19.60
N LYS A 135 14.00 4.65 20.36
CA LYS A 135 15.32 5.16 20.73
C LYS A 135 16.19 5.43 19.49
N GLN A 136 16.16 4.56 18.49
CA GLN A 136 16.99 4.70 17.28
C GLN A 136 16.42 5.74 16.30
N SER A 137 15.12 5.99 16.35
CA SER A 137 14.42 6.84 15.36
C SER A 137 14.06 8.23 15.90
N THR A 138 14.34 8.51 17.17
CA THR A 138 14.11 9.81 17.79
C THR A 138 15.08 10.86 17.24
N THR A 139 14.52 11.97 16.81
CA THR A 139 15.23 13.13 16.28
C THR A 139 14.75 14.40 17.02
N GLU A 140 15.35 15.55 16.73
CA GLU A 140 14.89 16.84 17.26
C GLU A 140 13.45 17.18 16.87
N LYS A 141 12.97 16.63 15.74
CA LYS A 141 11.61 16.83 15.23
C LYS A 141 10.59 15.83 15.78
N GLY A 142 11.05 14.79 16.49
CA GLY A 142 10.25 13.69 16.98
C GLY A 142 10.73 12.33 16.47
N ILE A 143 9.91 11.30 16.66
CA ILE A 143 10.22 9.94 16.26
C ILE A 143 9.93 9.82 14.75
N LYS A 144 10.96 9.59 13.96
CA LYS A 144 10.90 9.53 12.51
C LYS A 144 10.30 8.21 12.03
N LEU A 145 9.32 8.29 11.12
CA LEU A 145 8.76 7.17 10.38
C LEU A 145 8.75 7.48 8.89
N ILE A 146 9.32 6.61 8.07
CA ILE A 146 9.34 6.78 6.62
C ILE A 146 8.18 6.00 6.03
N ARG A 147 7.24 6.72 5.40
CA ARG A 147 6.10 6.16 4.70
C ARG A 147 6.41 6.06 3.21
N ARG A 148 6.03 4.95 2.61
CA ARG A 148 6.19 4.75 1.17
C ARG A 148 4.89 4.24 0.56
N TYR A 149 4.44 4.98 -0.42
CA TYR A 149 3.26 4.68 -1.21
C TYR A 149 3.64 4.65 -2.69
N TYR A 150 2.74 4.19 -3.53
CA TYR A 150 2.86 4.33 -4.97
C TYR A 150 1.57 4.87 -5.57
N GLY A 151 1.69 5.55 -6.69
CA GLY A 151 0.60 5.90 -7.57
C GLY A 151 0.80 5.22 -8.93
N ILE A 152 -0.29 4.85 -9.60
CA ILE A 152 -0.27 4.42 -10.98
C ILE A 152 -1.32 5.22 -11.74
N ILE A 153 -0.92 5.76 -12.89
CA ILE A 153 -1.81 6.42 -13.84
C ILE A 153 -1.76 5.61 -15.12
N GLY A 154 -2.92 5.19 -15.63
CA GLY A 154 -3.07 4.48 -16.90
C GLY A 154 -4.05 5.18 -17.82
N LYS A 155 -3.70 5.24 -19.12
CA LYS A 155 -4.52 5.81 -20.19
C LYS A 155 -4.69 4.84 -21.35
#